data_c97e14876dd64515c76e8f79a30e8fa9
#
_entry.id   c97e14876dd64515c76e8f79a30e8fa9
#
_cell.length_a   1.000
_cell.length_b   1.000
_cell.length_c   1.000
_cell.angle_alpha   90.00
_cell.angle_beta   90.00
_cell.angle_gamma   90.00
#
_symmetry.space_group_name_H-M   'P 1'
#
loop_
_entity.id
_entity.type
_entity.pdbx_description
1 polymer ?
#
loop_
_entity_poly.entity_id
_entity_poly.type
_entity_poly.pdbx_seq_one_letter_code
_entity_poly.pdbx_strand_id
1 'polypeptide(L)'
;TKRLAALLLALLLTLFLLPSAWADSGVVGGTTVSGTVRVYLSSISSLTAVDVSIAGSYSVGGDASRALARGQNIRVSNSGGTLMMTADGQTQTMGSRFKLRRHQTSGENGVRIAQARYPASLYPGDIEVLAKGGNVQILVDV
;
A
#
# COMPACT_ATOMS: atom_id res chain seq x y z
N THR A 1 42.26 -20.10 -45.40
CA THR A 1 43.07 -20.71 -44.41
C THR A 1 43.50 -19.69 -43.31
N LYS A 2 44.67 -19.19 -43.23
CA LYS A 2 45.02 -18.20 -42.18
C LYS A 2 44.21 -16.90 -42.27
N ARG A 3 43.87 -16.45 -43.47
CA ARG A 3 43.02 -15.27 -43.72
C ARG A 3 41.56 -15.51 -43.34
N LEU A 4 41.07 -16.72 -43.55
CA LEU A 4 39.71 -17.09 -43.16
C LEU A 4 39.55 -17.16 -41.62
N ALA A 5 40.56 -17.72 -40.94
CA ALA A 5 40.60 -17.77 -39.48
C ALA A 5 40.69 -16.39 -38.84
N ALA A 6 41.45 -15.47 -39.44
CA ALA A 6 41.54 -14.08 -38.96
C ALA A 6 40.22 -13.31 -39.18
N LEU A 7 39.51 -13.55 -40.29
CA LEU A 7 38.21 -12.97 -40.54
C LEU A 7 37.14 -13.47 -39.56
N LEU A 8 37.13 -14.79 -39.26
CA LEU A 8 36.24 -15.38 -38.29
C LEU A 8 36.50 -14.85 -36.88
N LEU A 9 37.77 -14.71 -36.52
CA LEU A 9 38.17 -14.17 -35.21
C LEU A 9 37.75 -12.70 -35.06
N ALA A 10 37.94 -11.89 -36.11
CA ALA A 10 37.48 -10.50 -36.15
C ALA A 10 35.95 -10.37 -36.05
N LEU A 11 35.21 -11.25 -36.70
CA LEU A 11 33.76 -11.29 -36.64
C LEU A 11 33.27 -11.71 -35.22
N LEU A 12 33.94 -12.65 -34.59
CA LEU A 12 33.64 -13.05 -33.23
C LEU A 12 33.93 -11.94 -32.21
N LEU A 13 35.04 -11.21 -32.39
CA LEU A 13 35.39 -10.08 -31.52
C LEU A 13 34.39 -8.93 -31.64
N THR A 14 33.91 -8.65 -32.87
CA THR A 14 32.91 -7.61 -33.08
C THR A 14 31.55 -7.97 -32.50
N LEU A 15 31.22 -9.26 -32.42
CA LEU A 15 29.98 -9.73 -31.73
C LEU A 15 30.05 -9.52 -30.23
N PHE A 16 31.23 -9.64 -29.60
CA PHE A 16 31.43 -9.39 -28.18
C PHE A 16 31.57 -7.90 -27.82
N LEU A 17 31.83 -7.05 -28.81
CA LEU A 17 31.95 -5.61 -28.61
C LEU A 17 30.67 -4.84 -28.99
N LEU A 18 29.60 -5.54 -29.34
CA LEU A 18 28.29 -4.89 -29.40
C LEU A 18 27.96 -4.47 -27.97
N PRO A 19 27.95 -3.17 -27.66
CA PRO A 19 27.41 -2.75 -26.40
C PRO A 19 26.04 -3.34 -26.33
N SER A 20 25.79 -4.07 -25.27
CA SER A 20 24.43 -4.44 -24.92
C SER A 20 23.67 -3.14 -24.62
N ALA A 21 23.36 -2.42 -25.69
CA ALA A 21 22.39 -1.33 -25.66
C ALA A 21 20.99 -1.93 -25.47
N TRP A 22 20.92 -2.85 -24.50
CA TRP A 22 19.68 -3.40 -24.01
C TRP A 22 19.27 -2.56 -22.87
N ALA A 23 18.40 -1.70 -23.26
CA ALA A 23 17.39 -1.21 -22.39
C ALA A 23 17.97 -0.53 -21.15
N ASP A 24 18.59 0.54 -21.35
CA ASP A 24 18.19 1.64 -20.54
C ASP A 24 16.77 2.04 -21.02
N SER A 25 15.80 1.25 -20.65
CA SER A 25 14.42 1.63 -20.76
C SER A 25 14.22 2.78 -19.81
N GLY A 26 14.67 3.97 -20.23
CA GLY A 26 14.12 5.22 -19.77
C GLY A 26 14.10 5.48 -18.27
N VAL A 27 15.01 4.90 -17.48
CA VAL A 27 15.30 5.43 -16.17
C VAL A 27 16.23 6.61 -16.37
N VAL A 28 15.67 7.68 -16.84
CA VAL A 28 16.32 8.98 -16.83
C VAL A 28 16.65 9.28 -15.37
N GLY A 29 17.93 9.09 -14.97
CA GLY A 29 18.46 9.54 -13.71
C GLY A 29 17.58 9.21 -12.51
N GLY A 30 17.01 7.99 -12.46
CA GLY A 30 16.12 7.60 -11.40
C GLY A 30 16.87 7.40 -10.11
N THR A 31 16.98 8.45 -9.34
CA THR A 31 17.01 8.29 -7.90
C THR A 31 15.77 7.47 -7.56
N THR A 32 15.96 6.21 -7.18
CA THR A 32 14.90 5.44 -6.54
C THR A 32 14.52 6.23 -5.30
N VAL A 33 13.48 7.03 -5.40
CA VAL A 33 12.89 7.66 -4.23
C VAL A 33 12.25 6.53 -3.45
N SER A 34 13.01 5.92 -2.57
CA SER A 34 12.53 5.03 -1.54
C SER A 34 11.76 5.89 -0.55
N GLY A 35 10.52 6.21 -0.89
CA GLY A 35 9.67 7.05 -0.08
C GLY A 35 8.25 6.50 -0.03
N THR A 36 7.65 6.60 1.12
CA THR A 36 6.22 6.32 1.31
C THR A 36 5.42 7.52 0.80
N VAL A 37 4.47 7.26 -0.09
CA VAL A 37 3.51 8.28 -0.51
C VAL A 37 2.33 8.27 0.45
N ARG A 38 2.05 9.40 1.09
CA ARG A 38 0.92 9.55 1.99
C ARG A 38 -0.26 10.19 1.26
N VAL A 39 -1.37 9.49 1.24
CA VAL A 39 -2.61 9.91 0.59
C VAL A 39 -3.68 10.18 1.63
N TYR A 40 -4.24 11.38 1.61
CA TYR A 40 -5.38 11.75 2.45
C TYR A 40 -6.70 11.49 1.73
N LEU A 41 -7.59 10.70 2.36
CA LEU A 41 -8.90 10.39 1.80
C LEU A 41 -9.92 11.48 2.16
N SER A 42 -9.93 12.56 1.39
CA SER A 42 -10.81 13.70 1.63
C SER A 42 -12.30 13.37 1.45
N SER A 43 -12.63 12.40 0.63
CA SER A 43 -14.02 12.00 0.36
C SER A 43 -14.79 11.45 1.56
N ILE A 44 -14.06 10.97 2.57
CA ILE A 44 -14.64 10.44 3.81
C ILE A 44 -14.39 11.34 5.03
N SER A 45 -13.75 12.47 4.86
CA SER A 45 -13.31 13.34 5.97
C SER A 45 -14.45 13.99 6.77
N SER A 46 -15.67 13.95 6.27
CA SER A 46 -16.87 14.44 6.96
C SER A 46 -17.64 13.33 7.69
N LEU A 47 -17.18 12.09 7.63
CA LEU A 47 -17.88 10.96 8.24
C LEU A 47 -17.48 10.80 9.71
N THR A 48 -18.49 10.53 10.55
CA THR A 48 -18.27 10.20 11.98
C THR A 48 -17.97 8.72 12.19
N ALA A 49 -18.24 7.89 11.21
CA ALA A 49 -17.95 6.46 11.19
C ALA A 49 -17.65 5.97 9.79
N VAL A 50 -16.75 5.00 9.67
CA VAL A 50 -16.31 4.41 8.40
C VAL A 50 -16.27 2.90 8.54
N ASP A 51 -16.79 2.19 7.54
CA ASP A 51 -16.70 0.74 7.45
C ASP A 51 -15.51 0.36 6.56
N VAL A 52 -14.66 -0.51 7.08
CA VAL A 52 -13.42 -0.96 6.44
C VAL A 52 -13.44 -2.48 6.33
N SER A 53 -13.20 -3.01 5.15
CA SER A 53 -13.06 -4.44 4.91
C SER A 53 -11.60 -4.80 4.62
N ILE A 54 -11.10 -5.80 5.31
CA ILE A 54 -9.71 -6.26 5.18
C ILE A 54 -9.61 -7.19 3.96
N ALA A 55 -8.84 -6.76 2.97
CA ALA A 55 -8.60 -7.55 1.75
C ALA A 55 -7.13 -8.02 1.67
N GLY A 56 -6.51 -8.24 2.81
CA GLY A 56 -5.10 -8.61 2.88
C GLY A 56 -4.68 -9.13 4.23
N SER A 57 -3.38 -9.07 4.48
CA SER A 57 -2.77 -9.41 5.76
C SER A 57 -2.43 -8.12 6.53
N TYR A 58 -3.16 -7.87 7.59
CA TYR A 58 -3.05 -6.67 8.40
C TYR A 58 -2.99 -6.99 9.89
N SER A 59 -2.48 -6.04 10.66
CA SER A 59 -2.60 -6.04 12.12
C SER A 59 -2.78 -4.62 12.65
N VAL A 60 -3.32 -4.51 13.84
CA VAL A 60 -3.43 -3.22 14.54
C VAL A 60 -2.08 -2.85 15.12
N GLY A 61 -1.53 -1.72 14.68
CA GLY A 61 -0.23 -1.21 15.15
C GLY A 61 0.99 -2.07 14.80
N GLY A 62 0.84 -3.11 13.98
CA GLY A 62 1.90 -4.08 13.70
C GLY A 62 2.02 -5.19 14.74
N ASP A 63 1.12 -5.26 15.69
CA ASP A 63 1.11 -6.28 16.74
C ASP A 63 0.49 -7.59 16.20
N ALA A 64 1.28 -8.66 16.18
CA ALA A 64 0.85 -9.96 15.68
C ALA A 64 -0.31 -10.56 16.50
N SER A 65 -0.43 -10.21 17.79
CA SER A 65 -1.55 -10.65 18.63
C SER A 65 -2.87 -9.96 18.28
N ARG A 66 -2.80 -8.91 17.48
CA ARG A 66 -3.94 -8.11 16.99
C ARG A 66 -4.08 -8.21 15.47
N ALA A 67 -3.83 -9.39 14.93
CA ALA A 67 -3.98 -9.67 13.50
C ALA A 67 -5.44 -9.59 13.07
N LEU A 68 -5.66 -9.04 11.88
CA LEU A 68 -6.97 -8.93 11.25
C LEU A 68 -7.06 -9.95 10.12
N ALA A 69 -8.13 -10.73 10.10
CA ALA A 69 -8.35 -11.75 9.09
C ALA A 69 -8.78 -11.12 7.74
N ARG A 70 -8.34 -11.74 6.64
CA ARG A 70 -8.86 -11.40 5.31
C ARG A 70 -10.37 -11.59 5.28
N GLY A 71 -11.09 -10.61 4.73
CA GLY A 71 -12.55 -10.61 4.67
C GLY A 71 -13.21 -10.06 5.95
N GLN A 72 -12.48 -9.80 7.01
CA GLN A 72 -13.01 -9.20 8.21
C GLN A 72 -13.48 -7.77 7.97
N ASN A 73 -14.67 -7.44 8.44
CA ASN A 73 -15.19 -6.09 8.43
C ASN A 73 -14.99 -5.43 9.78
N ILE A 74 -14.47 -4.23 9.77
CA ILE A 74 -14.31 -3.40 10.96
C ILE A 74 -15.04 -2.07 10.75
N ARG A 75 -15.64 -1.57 11.82
CA ARG A 75 -16.23 -0.24 11.84
C ARG A 75 -15.41 0.65 12.75
N VAL A 76 -14.97 1.77 12.21
CA VAL A 76 -14.28 2.80 12.99
C VAL A 76 -15.20 3.99 13.16
N SER A 77 -15.40 4.42 14.38
CA SER A 77 -16.22 5.60 14.70
C SER A 77 -15.46 6.56 15.60
N ASN A 78 -15.82 7.83 15.52
CA ASN A 78 -15.31 8.87 16.42
C ASN A 78 -16.40 9.21 17.44
N SER A 79 -16.09 9.03 18.69
CA SER A 79 -16.95 9.38 19.82
C SER A 79 -16.25 10.41 20.70
N GLY A 80 -16.61 11.67 20.52
CA GLY A 80 -16.06 12.77 21.32
C GLY A 80 -14.53 12.95 21.20
N GLY A 81 -13.95 12.66 20.03
CA GLY A 81 -12.50 12.75 19.79
C GLY A 81 -11.73 11.47 20.07
N THR A 82 -12.43 10.40 20.51
CA THR A 82 -11.85 9.08 20.73
C THR A 82 -12.35 8.11 19.67
N LEU A 83 -11.42 7.45 19.00
CA LEU A 83 -11.75 6.42 18.02
C LEU A 83 -12.15 5.12 18.68
N MET A 84 -13.22 4.53 18.17
CA MET A 84 -13.71 3.23 18.57
C MET A 84 -13.62 2.30 17.37
N MET A 85 -13.06 1.12 17.55
CA MET A 85 -12.99 0.08 16.52
C MET A 85 -13.86 -1.10 16.93
N THR A 86 -14.84 -1.44 16.09
CA THR A 86 -15.72 -2.60 16.30
C THR A 86 -15.35 -3.66 15.26
N ALA A 87 -15.02 -4.84 15.74
CA ALA A 87 -14.72 -6.01 14.93
C ALA A 87 -15.34 -7.24 15.62
N ASP A 88 -16.00 -8.10 14.84
CA ASP A 88 -16.65 -9.32 15.35
C ASP A 88 -17.58 -9.08 16.57
N GLY A 89 -18.32 -7.97 16.55
CA GLY A 89 -19.23 -7.58 17.59
C GLY A 89 -18.58 -7.02 18.86
N GLN A 90 -17.25 -6.92 18.89
CA GLN A 90 -16.51 -6.35 20.01
C GLN A 90 -15.99 -4.96 19.66
N THR A 91 -16.20 -4.02 20.58
CA THR A 91 -15.74 -2.64 20.43
C THR A 91 -14.56 -2.37 21.35
N GLN A 92 -13.51 -1.79 20.80
CA GLN A 92 -12.32 -1.38 21.51
C GLN A 92 -12.08 0.12 21.35
N THR A 93 -11.61 0.75 22.42
CA THR A 93 -11.17 2.15 22.40
C THR A 93 -9.76 2.23 21.83
N MET A 94 -9.57 3.06 20.80
CA MET A 94 -8.32 3.17 20.05
C MET A 94 -7.56 4.47 20.31
N GLY A 95 -8.06 5.35 21.17
CA GLY A 95 -7.49 6.68 21.36
C GLY A 95 -7.78 7.63 20.19
N SER A 96 -6.95 8.64 20.01
CA SER A 96 -7.13 9.64 18.95
C SER A 96 -6.52 9.25 17.61
N ARG A 97 -5.74 8.18 17.59
CA ARG A 97 -5.00 7.69 16.40
C ARG A 97 -4.67 6.22 16.56
N PHE A 98 -4.76 5.47 15.47
CA PHE A 98 -4.18 4.14 15.36
C PHE A 98 -3.82 3.81 13.92
N LYS A 99 -3.03 2.77 13.71
CA LYS A 99 -2.59 2.34 12.39
C LYS A 99 -2.95 0.87 12.14
N LEU A 100 -3.43 0.57 10.95
CA LEU A 100 -3.52 -0.78 10.41
C LEU A 100 -2.29 -1.01 9.54
N ARG A 101 -1.46 -1.94 9.94
CA ARG A 101 -0.19 -2.21 9.28
C ARG A 101 -0.30 -3.39 8.34
N ARG A 102 0.10 -3.18 7.08
CA ARG A 102 0.13 -4.20 6.05
C ARG A 102 1.37 -5.09 6.22
N HIS A 103 1.19 -6.42 6.08
CA HIS A 103 2.28 -7.39 6.24
C HIS A 103 2.75 -7.99 4.91
N GLN A 104 1.96 -7.87 3.84
CA GLN A 104 2.29 -8.39 2.52
C GLN A 104 2.03 -7.34 1.45
N THR A 105 2.81 -7.40 0.36
CA THR A 105 2.69 -6.45 -0.76
C THR A 105 2.26 -7.11 -2.07
N SER A 106 2.23 -8.44 -2.12
CA SER A 106 1.86 -9.21 -3.30
C SER A 106 0.37 -9.55 -3.35
N GLY A 107 -0.16 -9.66 -4.56
CA GLY A 107 -1.56 -10.00 -4.80
C GLY A 107 -2.53 -8.90 -4.38
N GLU A 108 -3.80 -9.26 -4.20
CA GLU A 108 -4.81 -8.36 -3.65
C GLU A 108 -4.55 -8.22 -2.14
N ASN A 109 -3.96 -7.11 -1.75
CA ASN A 109 -3.54 -6.87 -0.38
C ASN A 109 -3.70 -5.39 -0.02
N GLY A 110 -4.81 -5.08 0.60
CA GLY A 110 -5.21 -3.72 0.94
C GLY A 110 -6.42 -3.72 1.85
N VAL A 111 -7.01 -2.56 2.01
CA VAL A 111 -8.29 -2.38 2.67
C VAL A 111 -9.31 -1.80 1.70
N ARG A 112 -10.56 -2.23 1.80
CA ARG A 112 -11.67 -1.62 1.08
C ARG A 112 -12.41 -0.71 2.03
N ILE A 113 -12.64 0.51 1.60
CA ILE A 113 -13.34 1.51 2.39
C ILE A 113 -14.64 1.83 1.69
N ALA A 114 -15.77 1.58 2.37
CA ALA A 114 -17.08 1.89 1.87
C ALA A 114 -17.33 3.40 1.93
N GLN A 115 -17.80 3.95 0.81
CA GLN A 115 -18.18 5.35 0.70
C GLN A 115 -19.65 5.42 0.22
N ALA A 116 -20.42 6.32 0.80
CA ALA A 116 -21.89 6.38 0.56
C ALA A 116 -22.29 6.56 -0.91
N ARG A 117 -21.42 7.09 -1.77
CA ARG A 117 -21.72 7.41 -3.18
C ARG A 117 -20.85 6.66 -4.19
N TYR A 118 -19.86 5.91 -3.74
CA TYR A 118 -18.91 5.25 -4.61
C TYR A 118 -18.72 3.79 -4.20
N PRO A 119 -18.48 2.90 -5.15
CA PRO A 119 -18.12 1.53 -4.80
C PRO A 119 -16.87 1.52 -3.92
N ALA A 120 -16.80 0.56 -3.01
CA ALA A 120 -15.65 0.43 -2.11
C ALA A 120 -14.37 0.23 -2.91
N SER A 121 -13.48 1.19 -2.82
CA SER A 121 -12.16 1.14 -3.47
C SER A 121 -11.16 0.41 -2.60
N LEU A 122 -10.24 -0.32 -3.25
CA LEU A 122 -9.12 -0.97 -2.59
C LEU A 122 -7.97 0.03 -2.42
N TYR A 123 -7.54 0.21 -1.18
CA TYR A 123 -6.39 1.03 -0.83
C TYR A 123 -5.24 0.14 -0.36
N PRO A 124 -4.16 0.00 -1.15
CA PRO A 124 -2.97 -0.72 -0.74
C PRO A 124 -2.13 0.16 0.19
N GLY A 125 -1.47 -0.42 1.16
CA GLY A 125 -0.56 0.31 2.06
C GLY A 125 -0.96 0.23 3.52
N ASP A 126 -0.22 0.92 4.36
CA ASP A 126 -0.58 1.10 5.75
C ASP A 126 -1.71 2.13 5.86
N ILE A 127 -2.64 1.88 6.76
CA ILE A 127 -3.79 2.78 6.98
C ILE A 127 -3.64 3.43 8.34
N GLU A 128 -3.57 4.74 8.36
CA GLU A 128 -3.59 5.51 9.59
C GLU A 128 -4.96 6.17 9.77
N VAL A 129 -5.55 5.96 10.93
CA VAL A 129 -6.85 6.51 11.28
C VAL A 129 -6.69 7.53 12.40
N LEU A 130 -7.28 8.71 12.22
CA LEU A 130 -7.22 9.81 13.17
C LEU A 130 -8.61 10.33 13.50
N ALA A 131 -8.80 10.71 14.75
CA ALA A 131 -9.92 11.54 15.15
C ALA A 131 -9.59 13.01 14.87
N LYS A 132 -10.41 13.65 14.05
CA LYS A 132 -10.26 15.10 13.77
C LYS A 132 -11.60 15.79 13.95
N GLY A 133 -11.70 16.61 14.97
CA GLY A 133 -12.99 17.13 15.41
C GLY A 133 -13.90 15.96 15.81
N GLY A 134 -15.14 15.93 15.31
CA GLY A 134 -16.06 14.80 15.49
C GLY A 134 -15.95 13.71 14.41
N ASN A 135 -15.03 13.83 13.47
CA ASN A 135 -14.96 12.99 12.28
C ASN A 135 -13.80 11.98 12.30
N VAL A 136 -13.88 11.00 11.44
CA VAL A 136 -12.81 10.04 11.16
C VAL A 136 -12.03 10.51 9.95
N GLN A 137 -10.72 10.60 10.08
CA GLN A 137 -9.80 10.93 9.00
C GLN A 137 -8.94 9.72 8.68
N ILE A 138 -8.75 9.40 7.40
CA ILE A 138 -7.92 8.28 6.96
C ILE A 138 -6.79 8.77 6.07
N LEU A 139 -5.58 8.31 6.38
CA LEU A 139 -4.39 8.45 5.59
C LEU A 139 -3.93 7.06 5.13
N VAL A 140 -3.52 6.97 3.89
CA VAL A 140 -2.97 5.74 3.29
C VAL A 140 -1.50 5.99 2.98
N ASP A 141 -0.63 5.17 3.55
CA ASP A 141 0.81 5.18 3.28
C ASP A 141 1.15 4.03 2.32
N VAL A 142 1.45 4.39 1.07
CA VAL A 142 1.75 3.43 -0.02
C VAL A 142 3.23 3.37 -0.31
#